data_cb6a3ec54cc0419319eb7791d1e6ba6e
#
_entry.id   cb6a3ec54cc0419319eb7791d1e6ba6e
#
_cell.length_a   1.000
_cell.length_b   1.000
_cell.length_c   1.000
_cell.angle_alpha   90.00
_cell.angle_beta   90.00
_cell.angle_gamma   90.00
#
_symmetry.space_group_name_H-M   'P 1'
#
loop_
_entity.id
_entity.type
_entity.pdbx_description
1 polymer ?
#
loop_
_entity_poly.entity_id
_entity_poly.type
_entity_poly.pdbx_seq_one_letter_code
_entity_poly.pdbx_strand_id
1 'polypeptide(L)'
;MNLSKANNIPPRIMVVDDEKDILSIIKRGLESKNRFQVETFIDAEYALESLKKKPIDYYDLVLTDIRMPKINGFELYRRVKESNPHMKIVFITAFEINKEEFTKVIPSVDVLDFISKPVSMSTLINKLTSILKYIDEFK
;
A
#
# COMPACT_ATOMS: atom_id res chain seq x y z
N MET A 1 -18.57 -5.65 4.89
CA MET A 1 -18.51 -4.77 3.73
C MET A 1 -18.28 -3.33 4.18
N ASN A 2 -17.44 -2.64 3.50
CA ASN A 2 -17.27 -1.22 3.75
C ASN A 2 -18.40 -0.45 3.05
N LEU A 3 -19.28 0.13 3.82
CA LEU A 3 -20.47 0.80 3.27
C LEU A 3 -20.15 2.00 2.41
N SER A 4 -19.09 2.75 2.74
CA SER A 4 -18.69 3.88 1.91
C SER A 4 -18.22 3.43 0.54
N LYS A 5 -17.55 2.28 0.47
CA LYS A 5 -17.15 1.70 -0.82
C LYS A 5 -18.37 1.17 -1.58
N ALA A 6 -19.31 0.58 -0.87
CA ALA A 6 -20.57 0.14 -1.47
C ALA A 6 -21.37 1.30 -2.07
N ASN A 7 -21.14 2.53 -1.57
CA ASN A 7 -21.79 3.73 -2.10
C ASN A 7 -21.02 4.35 -3.27
N ASN A 8 -20.23 3.54 -3.96
CA ASN A 8 -19.45 3.94 -5.14
C ASN A 8 -18.29 4.89 -4.87
N ILE A 9 -17.83 4.95 -3.61
CA ILE A 9 -16.61 5.67 -3.29
C ILE A 9 -15.44 4.71 -3.53
N PRO A 10 -14.52 5.06 -4.45
CA PRO A 10 -13.39 4.17 -4.74
C PRO A 10 -12.51 3.98 -3.50
N PRO A 11 -11.89 2.81 -3.35
CA PRO A 11 -10.92 2.61 -2.26
C PRO A 11 -9.77 3.61 -2.36
N ARG A 12 -9.30 4.05 -1.20
CA ARG A 12 -8.18 4.99 -1.14
C ARG A 12 -6.90 4.26 -0.83
N ILE A 13 -5.92 4.45 -1.70
CA ILE A 13 -4.60 3.80 -1.62
C ILE A 13 -3.57 4.86 -1.28
N MET A 14 -2.80 4.61 -0.23
CA MET A 14 -1.60 5.38 0.06
C MET A 14 -0.44 4.75 -0.70
N VAL A 15 0.27 5.52 -1.50
CA VAL A 15 1.44 5.03 -2.24
C VAL A 15 2.67 5.78 -1.77
N VAL A 16 3.68 5.03 -1.34
CA VAL A 16 4.93 5.59 -0.80
C VAL A 16 6.10 5.10 -1.63
N ASP A 17 6.84 6.01 -2.24
CA ASP A 17 7.99 5.71 -3.06
C ASP A 17 8.83 6.97 -3.19
N ASP A 18 10.14 6.86 -3.11
CA ASP A 18 11.01 8.03 -3.21
C ASP A 18 11.26 8.50 -4.65
N GLU A 19 10.76 7.76 -5.64
CA GLU A 19 10.88 8.12 -7.04
C GLU A 19 9.59 8.81 -7.53
N LYS A 20 9.67 10.11 -7.77
CA LYS A 20 8.49 10.91 -8.18
C LYS A 20 7.84 10.40 -9.46
N ASP A 21 8.65 9.94 -10.41
CA ASP A 21 8.11 9.45 -11.68
C ASP A 21 7.27 8.20 -11.46
N ILE A 22 7.73 7.32 -10.59
CA ILE A 22 6.98 6.10 -10.23
C ILE A 22 5.65 6.47 -9.58
N LEU A 23 5.67 7.40 -8.63
CA LEU A 23 4.45 7.87 -7.99
C LEU A 23 3.44 8.41 -8.98
N SER A 24 3.91 9.21 -9.95
CA SER A 24 3.03 9.79 -10.97
C SER A 24 2.41 8.70 -11.85
N ILE A 25 3.21 7.73 -12.25
CA ILE A 25 2.73 6.63 -13.09
C ILE A 25 1.70 5.79 -12.35
N ILE A 26 1.98 5.44 -11.12
CA ILE A 26 1.08 4.63 -10.31
C ILE A 26 -0.23 5.38 -10.05
N LYS A 27 -0.13 6.64 -9.65
CA LYS A 27 -1.32 7.44 -9.39
C LYS A 27 -2.22 7.52 -10.62
N ARG A 28 -1.64 7.87 -11.76
CA ARG A 28 -2.41 8.00 -13.00
C ARG A 28 -3.07 6.69 -13.38
N GLY A 29 -2.34 5.61 -13.29
CA GLY A 29 -2.87 4.29 -13.65
C GLY A 29 -3.98 3.81 -12.72
N LEU A 30 -3.78 3.96 -11.42
CA LEU A 30 -4.75 3.50 -10.44
C LEU A 30 -6.01 4.37 -10.43
N GLU A 31 -5.89 5.67 -10.69
CA GLU A 31 -7.04 6.57 -10.75
C GLU A 31 -7.80 6.51 -12.06
N SER A 32 -7.23 5.85 -13.06
CA SER A 32 -7.88 5.69 -14.35
C SER A 32 -9.24 4.99 -14.18
N LYS A 33 -10.24 5.48 -14.89
CA LYS A 33 -11.62 4.97 -14.83
C LYS A 33 -12.20 4.99 -13.42
N ASN A 34 -11.68 5.87 -12.58
CA ASN A 34 -12.21 6.07 -11.23
C ASN A 34 -12.17 4.82 -10.34
N ARG A 35 -11.17 3.95 -10.57
CA ARG A 35 -11.06 2.69 -9.82
C ARG A 35 -10.61 2.88 -8.39
N PHE A 36 -9.67 3.80 -8.18
CA PHE A 36 -9.11 4.08 -6.85
C PHE A 36 -8.93 5.57 -6.67
N GLN A 37 -8.87 6.00 -5.43
CA GLN A 37 -8.34 7.30 -5.05
C GLN A 37 -6.90 7.05 -4.58
N VAL A 38 -5.95 7.90 -4.97
CA VAL A 38 -4.55 7.69 -4.66
C VAL A 38 -3.95 8.93 -4.04
N GLU A 39 -3.28 8.76 -2.91
CA GLU A 39 -2.46 9.81 -2.31
C GLU A 39 -1.03 9.32 -2.28
N THR A 40 -0.12 10.12 -2.81
CA THR A 40 1.28 9.74 -2.99
C THR A 40 2.17 10.48 -2.00
N PHE A 41 3.20 9.78 -1.54
CA PHE A 41 4.18 10.31 -0.57
C PHE A 41 5.57 9.93 -1.04
N ILE A 42 6.48 10.89 -1.04
CA ILE A 42 7.86 10.66 -1.48
C ILE A 42 8.73 10.07 -0.39
N ASP A 43 8.26 10.05 0.84
CA ASP A 43 8.97 9.38 1.93
C ASP A 43 8.01 8.89 3.00
N ALA A 44 8.52 8.02 3.86
CA ALA A 44 7.72 7.40 4.90
C ALA A 44 7.33 8.36 6.02
N GLU A 45 8.12 9.41 6.25
CA GLU A 45 7.82 10.37 7.31
C GLU A 45 6.53 11.13 7.00
N TYR A 46 6.40 11.63 5.77
CA TYR A 46 5.17 12.30 5.34
C TYR A 46 3.98 11.35 5.34
N ALA A 47 4.21 10.10 4.95
CA ALA A 47 3.14 9.08 4.97
C ALA A 47 2.64 8.86 6.40
N LEU A 48 3.56 8.70 7.35
CA LEU A 48 3.19 8.50 8.76
C LEU A 48 2.49 9.72 9.34
N GLU A 49 2.92 10.91 8.96
CA GLU A 49 2.25 12.13 9.40
C GLU A 49 0.81 12.19 8.91
N SER A 50 0.59 11.83 7.66
CA SER A 50 -0.76 11.77 7.11
C SER A 50 -1.62 10.75 7.85
N LEU A 51 -1.08 9.58 8.13
CA LEU A 51 -1.80 8.54 8.87
C LEU A 51 -2.23 9.01 10.26
N LYS A 52 -1.40 9.79 10.93
CA LYS A 52 -1.73 10.34 12.24
C LYS A 52 -2.83 11.38 12.20
N LYS A 53 -2.93 12.13 11.11
CA LYS A 53 -3.89 13.22 10.96
C LYS A 53 -5.26 12.77 10.45
N LYS A 54 -5.36 11.57 9.89
CA LYS A 54 -6.57 11.07 9.27
C LYS A 54 -7.27 10.05 10.16
N PRO A 55 -8.58 9.86 9.98
CA PRO A 55 -9.26 8.77 10.66
C PRO A 55 -8.64 7.42 10.33
N ILE A 56 -8.80 6.46 11.24
CA ILE A 56 -8.16 5.14 11.11
C ILE A 56 -8.58 4.38 9.85
N ASP A 57 -9.76 4.66 9.33
CA ASP A 57 -10.30 4.02 8.14
C ASP A 57 -10.18 4.88 6.88
N TYR A 58 -9.40 5.95 6.94
CA TYR A 58 -9.25 6.85 5.80
C TYR A 58 -8.59 6.17 4.61
N TYR A 59 -7.52 5.42 4.85
CA TYR A 59 -6.84 4.64 3.80
C TYR A 59 -7.28 3.19 3.88
N ASP A 60 -7.49 2.59 2.73
CA ASP A 60 -7.87 1.19 2.63
C ASP A 60 -6.67 0.26 2.50
N LEU A 61 -5.55 0.80 1.99
CA LEU A 61 -4.35 0.00 1.75
C LEU A 61 -3.15 0.92 1.61
N VAL A 62 -2.00 0.45 2.06
CA VAL A 62 -0.70 1.11 1.84
C VAL A 62 0.10 0.28 0.85
N LEU A 63 0.51 0.91 -0.24
CA LEU A 63 1.42 0.35 -1.22
C LEU A 63 2.74 1.08 -1.07
N THR A 64 3.80 0.40 -0.66
CA THR A 64 5.06 1.06 -0.38
C THR A 64 6.24 0.35 -0.99
N ASP A 65 7.21 1.13 -1.47
CA ASP A 65 8.53 0.63 -1.78
C ASP A 65 9.23 0.19 -0.49
N ILE A 66 10.22 -0.65 -0.62
CA ILE A 66 11.02 -1.11 0.52
C ILE A 66 12.22 -0.21 0.73
N ARG A 67 13.01 0.04 -0.32
CA ARG A 67 14.21 0.86 -0.20
C ARG A 67 13.90 2.33 -0.40
N MET A 68 13.92 3.05 0.69
CA MET A 68 13.73 4.49 0.72
C MET A 68 14.72 5.10 1.71
N PRO A 69 15.15 6.35 1.51
CA PRO A 69 16.02 7.03 2.48
C PRO A 69 15.33 7.16 3.84
N LYS A 70 16.12 7.20 4.90
CA LYS A 70 15.70 7.41 6.29
C LYS A 70 14.87 6.25 6.83
N ILE A 71 13.62 6.14 6.47
CA ILE A 71 12.71 5.09 6.92
C ILE A 71 12.38 4.21 5.72
N ASN A 72 12.80 2.95 5.77
CA ASN A 72 12.47 2.01 4.69
C ASN A 72 11.06 1.45 4.85
N GLY A 73 10.62 0.66 3.85
CA GLY A 73 9.27 0.09 3.84
C GLY A 73 8.99 -0.84 5.01
N PHE A 74 9.99 -1.56 5.51
CA PHE A 74 9.81 -2.45 6.65
C PHE A 74 9.57 -1.67 7.93
N GLU A 75 10.29 -0.58 8.13
CA GLU A 75 10.07 0.26 9.29
C GLU A 75 8.73 0.98 9.21
N LEU A 76 8.35 1.42 8.01
CA LEU A 76 7.01 1.98 7.78
C LEU A 76 5.95 0.96 8.16
N TYR A 77 6.09 -0.29 7.72
CA TYR A 77 5.18 -1.38 8.08
C TYR A 77 5.04 -1.50 9.60
N ARG A 78 6.16 -1.56 10.30
CA ARG A 78 6.13 -1.70 11.77
C ARG A 78 5.36 -0.57 12.44
N ARG A 79 5.66 0.65 12.05
CA ARG A 79 5.03 1.83 12.66
C ARG A 79 3.55 1.92 12.34
N VAL A 80 3.16 1.59 11.12
CA VAL A 80 1.75 1.56 10.75
C VAL A 80 1.00 0.52 11.56
N LYS A 81 1.56 -0.67 11.69
CA LYS A 81 0.92 -1.77 12.41
C LYS A 81 0.81 -1.49 13.91
N GLU A 82 1.69 -0.71 14.49
CA GLU A 82 1.59 -0.30 15.88
C GLU A 82 0.32 0.52 16.15
N SER A 83 -0.02 1.43 15.25
CA SER A 83 -1.18 2.30 15.42
C SER A 83 -2.44 1.76 14.74
N ASN A 84 -2.28 0.93 13.72
CA ASN A 84 -3.40 0.34 12.99
C ASN A 84 -3.06 -1.09 12.58
N PRO A 85 -3.29 -2.07 13.49
CA PRO A 85 -2.93 -3.47 13.20
C PRO A 85 -3.66 -4.08 12.01
N HIS A 86 -4.79 -3.51 11.63
CA HIS A 86 -5.60 -4.04 10.54
C HIS A 86 -5.30 -3.42 9.18
N MET A 87 -4.39 -2.44 9.13
CA MET A 87 -4.03 -1.82 7.86
C MET A 87 -3.41 -2.87 6.93
N LYS A 88 -3.87 -2.90 5.69
CA LYS A 88 -3.34 -3.78 4.67
C LYS A 88 -2.14 -3.12 4.00
N ILE A 89 -1.04 -3.84 3.92
CA ILE A 89 0.20 -3.31 3.37
C ILE A 89 0.71 -4.24 2.30
N VAL A 90 1.01 -3.68 1.14
CA VAL A 90 1.59 -4.39 0.00
C VAL A 90 2.93 -3.72 -0.32
N PHE A 91 3.97 -4.52 -0.49
CA PHE A 91 5.27 -4.00 -0.91
C PHE A 91 5.41 -4.06 -2.43
N ILE A 92 5.96 -2.98 -2.99
CA ILE A 92 6.37 -2.96 -4.39
C ILE A 92 7.86 -2.62 -4.42
N THR A 93 8.66 -3.45 -5.08
CA THR A 93 10.10 -3.30 -5.00
C THR A 93 10.79 -3.77 -6.27
N ALA A 94 11.93 -3.13 -6.60
CA ALA A 94 12.80 -3.56 -7.68
C ALA A 94 13.68 -4.74 -7.30
N PHE A 95 13.69 -5.14 -6.03
CA PHE A 95 14.57 -6.21 -5.56
C PHE A 95 13.83 -7.53 -5.48
N GLU A 96 14.55 -8.60 -5.77
CA GLU A 96 14.08 -9.92 -5.44
C GLU A 96 14.14 -10.08 -3.93
N ILE A 97 13.01 -10.39 -3.34
CA ILE A 97 12.93 -10.63 -1.92
C ILE A 97 12.71 -12.12 -1.71
N ASN A 98 13.63 -12.71 -0.99
CA ASN A 98 13.48 -14.07 -0.49
C ASN A 98 12.48 -14.02 0.66
N LYS A 99 11.37 -14.76 0.54
CA LYS A 99 10.36 -14.81 1.58
C LYS A 99 10.92 -15.26 2.93
N GLU A 100 11.93 -16.13 2.92
CA GLU A 100 12.57 -16.57 4.16
C GLU A 100 13.31 -15.42 4.85
N GLU A 101 14.05 -14.62 4.09
CA GLU A 101 14.73 -13.45 4.63
C GLU A 101 13.73 -12.43 5.15
N PHE A 102 12.65 -12.26 4.44
CA PHE A 102 11.59 -11.36 4.85
C PHE A 102 10.98 -11.80 6.18
N THR A 103 10.70 -13.07 6.34
CA THR A 103 10.13 -13.63 7.57
C THR A 103 11.04 -13.41 8.76
N LYS A 104 12.36 -13.41 8.55
CA LYS A 104 13.32 -13.10 9.61
C LYS A 104 13.29 -11.63 10.03
N VAL A 105 13.04 -10.73 9.08
CA VAL A 105 12.99 -9.30 9.36
C VAL A 105 11.66 -8.91 9.99
N ILE A 106 10.57 -9.50 9.54
CA ILE A 106 9.23 -9.26 10.06
C ILE A 106 8.59 -10.61 10.41
N PRO A 107 8.83 -11.09 11.64
CA PRO A 107 8.41 -12.46 12.03
C PRO A 107 6.91 -12.70 12.03
N SER A 108 6.10 -11.69 12.29
CA SER A 108 4.65 -11.86 12.30
C SER A 108 4.06 -11.18 11.09
N VAL A 109 4.28 -11.78 9.93
CA VAL A 109 3.97 -11.16 8.65
C VAL A 109 2.49 -11.18 8.37
N ASP A 110 1.93 -10.00 8.30
CA ASP A 110 0.59 -9.77 7.82
C ASP A 110 0.65 -8.99 6.50
N VAL A 111 1.67 -9.28 5.70
CA VAL A 111 1.87 -8.68 4.40
C VAL A 111 1.11 -9.47 3.37
N LEU A 112 0.26 -8.79 2.63
CA LEU A 112 -0.63 -9.45 1.68
C LEU A 112 0.06 -9.86 0.41
N ASP A 113 1.05 -9.08 -0.05
CA ASP A 113 1.76 -9.44 -1.26
C ASP A 113 3.03 -8.62 -1.45
N PHE A 114 3.91 -9.17 -2.29
CA PHE A 114 5.07 -8.48 -2.84
C PHE A 114 4.87 -8.35 -4.34
N ILE A 115 5.10 -7.15 -4.86
CA ILE A 115 5.00 -6.89 -6.28
C ILE A 115 6.37 -6.44 -6.78
N SER A 116 6.90 -7.15 -7.77
CA SER A 116 8.21 -6.81 -8.34
C SER A 116 8.08 -5.69 -9.37
N LYS A 117 8.99 -4.72 -9.30
CA LYS A 117 9.13 -3.70 -10.35
C LYS A 117 10.00 -4.25 -11.49
N PRO A 118 9.78 -3.85 -12.74
CA PRO A 118 8.67 -3.04 -13.22
C PRO A 118 7.39 -3.86 -13.24
N VAL A 119 6.28 -3.25 -12.90
CA VAL A 119 4.99 -3.93 -12.89
C VAL A 119 4.10 -3.30 -13.94
N SER A 120 3.36 -4.14 -14.68
CA SER A 120 2.36 -3.60 -15.59
C SER A 120 1.20 -3.03 -14.78
N MET A 121 0.59 -1.98 -15.29
CA MET A 121 -0.52 -1.35 -14.59
C MET A 121 -1.71 -2.31 -14.45
N SER A 122 -1.96 -3.13 -15.47
CA SER A 122 -3.05 -4.12 -15.38
C SER A 122 -2.81 -5.14 -14.28
N THR A 123 -1.56 -5.60 -14.12
CA THR A 123 -1.22 -6.53 -13.03
C THR A 123 -1.41 -5.87 -11.67
N LEU A 124 -0.96 -4.64 -11.53
CA LEU A 124 -1.11 -3.91 -10.27
C LEU A 124 -2.58 -3.70 -9.92
N ILE A 125 -3.37 -3.24 -10.86
CA ILE A 125 -4.81 -3.03 -10.65
C ILE A 125 -5.49 -4.33 -10.24
N ASN A 126 -5.18 -5.42 -10.94
CA ASN A 126 -5.79 -6.71 -10.65
C ASN A 126 -5.43 -7.22 -9.27
N LYS A 127 -4.18 -7.08 -8.86
CA LYS A 127 -3.74 -7.51 -7.53
C LYS A 127 -4.41 -6.69 -6.43
N LEU A 128 -4.44 -5.38 -6.55
CA LEU A 128 -5.06 -4.53 -5.55
C LEU A 128 -6.57 -4.76 -5.48
N THR A 129 -7.21 -4.92 -6.62
CA THR A 129 -8.64 -5.23 -6.67
C THR A 129 -8.94 -6.54 -5.97
N SER A 130 -8.15 -7.58 -6.23
CA SER A 130 -8.33 -8.89 -5.59
C SER A 130 -8.15 -8.82 -4.09
N ILE A 131 -7.13 -8.12 -3.62
CA ILE A 131 -6.85 -7.98 -2.20
C ILE A 131 -8.00 -7.27 -1.49
N LEU A 132 -8.46 -6.16 -2.04
CA LEU A 132 -9.52 -5.39 -1.42
C LEU A 132 -10.87 -6.12 -1.46
N LYS A 133 -11.15 -6.81 -2.55
CA LYS A 133 -12.36 -7.60 -2.67
C LYS A 133 -12.38 -8.77 -1.67
N TYR A 134 -11.25 -9.47 -1.54
CA TYR A 134 -11.12 -10.56 -0.59
C TYR A 134 -11.38 -10.08 0.84
N ILE A 135 -10.83 -8.95 1.21
CA ILE A 135 -11.00 -8.37 2.54
C ILE A 135 -12.47 -8.06 2.80
N ASP A 136 -13.15 -7.47 1.84
CA ASP A 136 -14.56 -7.10 1.98
C ASP A 136 -15.46 -8.33 2.15
N GLU A 137 -15.12 -9.44 1.50
CA GLU A 137 -15.90 -10.68 1.60
C GLU A 137 -15.84 -11.30 3.01
N PHE A 138 -14.81 -11.01 3.77
CA PHE A 138 -14.59 -11.63 5.08
C PHE A 138 -14.78 -10.67 6.26
N LYS A 139 -15.39 -9.53 6.02
CA LYS A 139 -15.71 -8.59 7.10
C LYS A 139 -17.08 -8.84 7.72
#